data_898cb2e78c7c819250f43d0d56375560
#
_entry.id   898cb2e78c7c819250f43d0d56375560
#
_cell.length_a   1.000
_cell.length_b   1.000
_cell.length_c   1.000
_cell.angle_alpha   90.00
_cell.angle_beta   90.00
_cell.angle_gamma   90.00
#
_symmetry.space_group_name_H-M   'P 1'
#
loop_
_entity.id
_entity.type
_entity.pdbx_description
1 polymer ?
#
loop_
_entity_poly.entity_id
_entity_poly.type
_entity_poly.pdbx_seq_one_letter_code
_entity_poly.pdbx_strand_id
1 'polypeptide(L)'
;MRQKGKWKNSLHKLISFELENGNLMFQCRDEYRKQLSTVCDKILFYSIDDVGSCDSFYGIDTEIIDAKYVYRMILENCDDEAEIELDFTDIQWWNDDCIPKALGAVEQSEKIVVLVEGSSDKDILEFALAKLYPHLSDLFYFMDFDDSNGGKRDGGTSYVIKNLKAFYFSHLKAKFIAIFDNDAEGYASQCTLLNEIKHWPDNFRILLYPELKQLKSYPTIIPNGSIMKDNINKKAASIEVYLPDRIIKKDSNYFPIEWESRKKIRSLDGKEELLYQGVITQKDIIKDEFHELRRRIESGKEEFKLEEWTKLDELLKTIIFAFC
;
A
#
# COMPACT_ATOMS: atom_id res chain seq x y z
N MET A 1 17.13 11.20 -7.03
CA MET A 1 18.02 11.48 -5.91
C MET A 1 18.63 12.90 -5.87
N ARG A 2 19.09 13.50 -6.97
CA ARG A 2 19.70 14.87 -6.92
C ARG A 2 18.72 16.03 -6.64
N GLN A 3 17.42 15.88 -6.86
CA GLN A 3 16.43 16.94 -6.57
C GLN A 3 15.99 16.98 -5.10
N LYS A 4 15.87 15.82 -4.42
CA LYS A 4 15.51 15.76 -2.98
C LYS A 4 16.43 16.61 -2.09
N GLY A 5 17.74 16.55 -2.31
CA GLY A 5 18.70 17.33 -1.52
C GLY A 5 18.59 18.87 -1.70
N LYS A 6 18.09 19.33 -2.83
CA LYS A 6 17.95 20.78 -3.08
C LYS A 6 16.77 21.38 -2.32
N TRP A 7 15.62 20.69 -2.31
CA TRP A 7 14.45 21.10 -1.54
C TRP A 7 14.70 21.07 -0.05
N LYS A 8 15.38 20.02 0.43
CA LYS A 8 15.77 19.89 1.84
C LYS A 8 16.60 21.07 2.30
N ASN A 9 17.60 21.45 1.53
CA ASN A 9 18.48 22.58 1.87
C ASN A 9 17.72 23.93 1.85
N SER A 10 16.81 24.12 0.90
CA SER A 10 16.02 25.35 0.81
C SER A 10 15.04 25.49 1.97
N LEU A 11 14.38 24.40 2.35
CA LEU A 11 13.47 24.38 3.50
C LEU A 11 14.23 24.59 4.82
N HIS A 12 15.35 23.91 5.00
CA HIS A 12 16.18 24.05 6.21
C HIS A 12 16.69 25.49 6.37
N LYS A 13 17.09 26.12 5.27
CA LYS A 13 17.49 27.51 5.23
C LYS A 13 16.35 28.45 5.63
N LEU A 14 15.15 28.20 5.14
CA LEU A 14 13.95 28.98 5.48
C LEU A 14 13.64 28.88 6.97
N ILE A 15 13.54 27.64 7.49
CA ILE A 15 13.24 27.38 8.91
C ILE A 15 14.29 27.98 9.82
N SER A 16 15.59 27.81 9.51
CA SER A 16 16.68 28.36 10.31
C SER A 16 16.63 29.89 10.36
N PHE A 17 16.34 30.53 9.22
CA PHE A 17 16.21 31.96 9.19
C PHE A 17 15.04 32.48 10.02
N GLU A 18 13.90 31.77 10.00
CA GLU A 18 12.71 32.12 10.78
C GLU A 18 12.94 31.95 12.27
N LEU A 19 13.61 30.88 12.68
CA LEU A 19 13.99 30.67 14.07
C LEU A 19 14.97 31.71 14.62
N GLU A 20 15.88 32.20 13.77
CA GLU A 20 16.90 33.19 14.17
C GLU A 20 16.37 34.64 14.17
N ASN A 21 15.47 34.98 13.27
CA ASN A 21 15.08 36.37 12.98
C ASN A 21 13.61 36.67 13.27
N GLY A 22 12.81 35.68 13.69
CA GLY A 22 11.37 35.81 13.90
C GLY A 22 10.55 35.68 12.63
N ASN A 23 9.25 35.92 12.75
CA ASN A 23 8.27 35.65 11.71
C ASN A 23 8.61 36.33 10.36
N LEU A 24 8.91 35.51 9.37
CA LEU A 24 9.25 35.91 8.00
C LEU A 24 8.18 36.75 7.33
N MET A 25 6.91 36.59 7.69
CA MET A 25 5.78 37.25 7.04
C MET A 25 5.71 38.76 7.32
N PHE A 26 6.22 39.22 8.46
CA PHE A 26 5.99 40.59 8.88
C PHE A 26 7.24 41.46 9.09
N GLN A 27 8.38 40.90 9.41
CA GLN A 27 9.54 41.71 9.83
C GLN A 27 10.82 41.51 9.02
N CYS A 28 11.08 40.34 8.46
CA CYS A 28 12.38 39.99 7.88
C CYS A 28 12.33 39.54 6.42
N ARG A 29 11.20 39.72 5.75
CA ARG A 29 10.92 39.27 4.38
C ARG A 29 11.93 39.76 3.37
N ASP A 30 12.22 41.07 3.34
CA ASP A 30 13.16 41.65 2.39
C ASP A 30 14.60 41.19 2.62
N GLU A 31 14.95 40.83 3.86
CA GLU A 31 16.26 40.32 4.19
C GLU A 31 16.42 38.86 3.73
N TYR A 32 15.40 38.02 3.92
CA TYR A 32 15.41 36.66 3.39
C TYR A 32 15.39 36.64 1.87
N ARG A 33 14.63 37.53 1.23
CA ARG A 33 14.57 37.66 -0.22
C ARG A 33 15.96 37.87 -0.86
N LYS A 34 16.84 38.58 -0.17
CA LYS A 34 18.23 38.81 -0.63
C LYS A 34 19.08 37.53 -0.60
N GLN A 35 18.67 36.52 0.16
CA GLN A 35 19.38 35.26 0.30
C GLN A 35 18.90 34.16 -0.65
N LEU A 36 17.88 34.40 -1.48
CA LEU A 36 17.34 33.44 -2.43
C LEU A 36 18.36 33.13 -3.53
N SER A 37 18.95 31.94 -3.46
CA SER A 37 20.02 31.51 -4.37
C SER A 37 19.61 30.47 -5.38
N THR A 38 18.59 29.67 -5.06
CA THR A 38 18.13 28.54 -5.89
C THR A 38 16.70 28.74 -6.38
N VAL A 39 16.30 27.97 -7.40
CA VAL A 39 14.90 27.93 -7.85
C VAL A 39 13.98 27.42 -6.74
N CYS A 40 14.46 26.45 -5.93
CA CYS A 40 13.70 25.91 -4.81
C CYS A 40 13.49 26.99 -3.72
N ASP A 41 14.52 27.80 -3.39
CA ASP A 41 14.38 28.91 -2.45
C ASP A 41 13.31 29.89 -2.93
N LYS A 42 13.32 30.23 -4.21
CA LYS A 42 12.36 31.18 -4.80
C LYS A 42 10.95 30.63 -4.77
N ILE A 43 10.75 29.37 -5.16
CA ILE A 43 9.42 28.75 -5.14
C ILE A 43 8.88 28.72 -3.72
N LEU A 44 9.65 28.24 -2.71
CA LEU A 44 9.24 28.24 -1.32
C LEU A 44 8.91 29.65 -0.82
N PHE A 45 9.77 30.62 -1.10
CA PHE A 45 9.56 31.99 -0.68
C PHE A 45 8.28 32.59 -1.28
N TYR A 46 8.08 32.48 -2.59
CA TYR A 46 6.89 33.03 -3.23
C TYR A 46 5.61 32.26 -2.92
N SER A 47 5.69 30.98 -2.54
CA SER A 47 4.54 30.25 -2.02
C SER A 47 4.07 30.73 -0.64
N ILE A 48 4.96 31.41 0.10
CA ILE A 48 4.65 32.05 1.40
C ILE A 48 4.24 33.52 1.20
N ASP A 49 4.64 34.11 0.08
CA ASP A 49 4.64 35.56 -0.18
C ASP A 49 3.27 36.12 -0.58
N ASP A 50 2.41 35.34 -1.18
CA ASP A 50 1.16 35.85 -1.79
C ASP A 50 -0.01 35.98 -0.78
N VAL A 51 0.30 35.88 0.49
CA VAL A 51 -0.68 35.97 1.56
C VAL A 51 -0.77 37.39 2.11
N GLY A 52 -1.25 38.29 1.27
CA GLY A 52 -1.60 39.66 1.68
C GLY A 52 -2.90 39.80 2.47
N SER A 53 -3.57 38.71 2.79
CA SER A 53 -4.75 38.67 3.65
C SER A 53 -4.55 37.68 4.79
N CYS A 54 -4.91 38.10 5.97
CA CYS A 54 -4.76 37.45 7.28
C CYS A 54 -5.22 36.01 7.44
N ASP A 55 -5.48 35.27 6.40
CA ASP A 55 -6.44 34.20 6.43
C ASP A 55 -5.91 32.84 6.03
N SER A 56 -4.61 32.71 5.81
CA SER A 56 -4.06 31.41 5.42
C SER A 56 -3.15 30.84 6.48
N PHE A 57 -3.41 29.62 6.74
CA PHE A 57 -2.62 28.68 7.52
C PHE A 57 -1.14 28.81 7.14
N TYR A 58 -0.32 29.42 7.99
CA TYR A 58 1.12 29.65 7.81
C TYR A 58 1.57 30.22 6.45
N GLY A 59 0.72 30.97 5.77
CA GLY A 59 1.16 31.72 4.61
C GLY A 59 1.62 30.93 3.39
N ILE A 60 1.26 29.66 3.29
CA ILE A 60 1.56 28.85 2.11
C ILE A 60 0.37 28.95 1.17
N ASP A 61 0.60 29.57 0.01
CA ASP A 61 -0.39 29.58 -1.06
C ASP A 61 -0.55 28.18 -1.64
N THR A 62 -1.66 27.52 -1.26
CA THR A 62 -2.02 26.20 -1.73
C THR A 62 -2.47 26.18 -3.19
N GLU A 63 -2.68 27.35 -3.82
CA GLU A 63 -2.96 27.42 -5.25
C GLU A 63 -1.68 27.20 -6.07
N ILE A 64 -0.51 27.54 -5.51
CA ILE A 64 0.79 27.35 -6.18
C ILE A 64 1.40 25.99 -5.88
N ILE A 65 1.31 25.54 -4.63
CA ILE A 65 1.85 24.24 -4.20
C ILE A 65 0.79 23.51 -3.38
N ASP A 66 0.38 22.32 -3.82
CA ASP A 66 -0.53 21.46 -3.06
C ASP A 66 0.04 21.23 -1.64
N ALA A 67 -0.75 21.53 -0.60
CA ALA A 67 -0.38 21.46 0.81
C ALA A 67 0.27 20.12 1.19
N LYS A 68 -0.16 19.00 0.57
CA LYS A 68 0.44 17.67 0.82
C LYS A 68 1.93 17.59 0.46
N TYR A 69 2.41 18.35 -0.55
CA TYR A 69 3.84 18.39 -0.87
C TYR A 69 4.61 19.18 0.18
N VAL A 70 4.01 20.21 0.74
CA VAL A 70 4.62 20.99 1.82
C VAL A 70 4.70 20.17 3.10
N TYR A 71 3.60 19.53 3.49
CA TYR A 71 3.60 18.61 4.63
C TYR A 71 4.64 17.50 4.46
N ARG A 72 4.71 16.91 3.29
CA ARG A 72 5.72 15.90 3.01
C ARG A 72 7.15 16.42 3.15
N MET A 73 7.42 17.64 2.65
CA MET A 73 8.73 18.26 2.80
C MET A 73 9.07 18.53 4.27
N ILE A 74 8.10 18.98 5.06
CA ILE A 74 8.27 19.18 6.51
C ILE A 74 8.58 17.84 7.19
N LEU A 75 7.74 16.84 6.99
CA LEU A 75 7.90 15.51 7.60
C LEU A 75 9.21 14.80 7.18
N GLU A 76 9.66 14.96 5.94
CA GLU A 76 10.96 14.40 5.49
C GLU A 76 12.18 15.10 6.15
N ASN A 77 11.97 16.21 6.87
CA ASN A 77 13.03 16.98 7.55
C ASN A 77 12.88 17.02 9.08
N CYS A 78 11.81 16.49 9.63
CA CYS A 78 11.66 16.27 11.08
C CYS A 78 12.39 15.00 11.49
N ASP A 79 12.80 14.93 12.73
CA ASP A 79 13.26 13.70 13.35
C ASP A 79 12.06 12.75 13.50
N ASP A 80 12.29 11.42 13.43
CA ASP A 80 11.23 10.42 13.52
C ASP A 80 10.41 10.49 14.83
N GLU A 81 10.99 11.06 15.88
CA GLU A 81 10.39 11.27 17.20
C GLU A 81 9.89 12.71 17.42
N ALA A 82 9.86 13.55 16.36
CA ALA A 82 9.42 14.93 16.51
C ALA A 82 7.92 14.98 16.80
N GLU A 83 7.55 15.67 17.86
CA GLU A 83 6.13 15.94 18.15
C GLU A 83 5.60 16.99 17.16
N ILE A 84 4.44 16.70 16.59
CA ILE A 84 3.70 17.61 15.70
C ILE A 84 2.49 18.11 16.47
N GLU A 85 2.47 19.39 16.77
CA GLU A 85 1.30 20.06 17.34
C GLU A 85 0.42 20.56 16.21
N LEU A 86 -0.84 20.09 16.15
CA LEU A 86 -1.86 20.59 15.25
C LEU A 86 -2.79 21.49 16.05
N ASP A 87 -2.66 22.80 15.89
CA ASP A 87 -3.55 23.77 16.51
C ASP A 87 -4.76 24.02 15.59
N PHE A 88 -5.94 23.62 16.04
CA PHE A 88 -7.20 23.82 15.36
C PHE A 88 -8.03 24.98 15.94
N THR A 89 -7.44 25.78 16.81
CA THR A 89 -8.15 26.85 17.54
C THR A 89 -8.76 27.88 16.60
N ASP A 90 -8.05 28.21 15.53
CA ASP A 90 -8.48 29.20 14.54
C ASP A 90 -9.56 28.71 13.59
N ILE A 91 -9.70 27.39 13.41
CA ILE A 91 -10.74 26.81 12.53
C ILE A 91 -12.13 27.13 13.06
N GLN A 92 -12.30 27.25 14.37
CA GLN A 92 -13.58 27.58 15.00
C GLN A 92 -14.06 29.00 14.68
N TRP A 93 -13.14 29.91 14.37
CA TRP A 93 -13.46 31.32 14.07
C TRP A 93 -13.99 31.55 12.64
N TRP A 94 -13.73 30.62 11.73
CA TRP A 94 -13.93 30.85 10.29
C TRP A 94 -15.29 30.38 9.79
N ASN A 95 -15.81 29.34 10.34
CA ASN A 95 -17.11 28.84 9.95
C ASN A 95 -17.59 27.78 10.95
N ASP A 96 -18.74 28.01 11.58
CA ASP A 96 -19.37 27.03 12.49
C ASP A 96 -19.61 25.65 11.82
N ASP A 97 -19.60 25.59 10.49
CA ASP A 97 -19.75 24.37 9.70
C ASP A 97 -18.42 23.66 9.37
N CYS A 98 -17.25 24.28 9.58
CA CYS A 98 -15.97 23.69 9.17
C CYS A 98 -15.62 22.45 10.01
N ILE A 99 -15.78 22.52 11.33
CA ILE A 99 -15.51 21.41 12.23
C ILE A 99 -16.46 20.23 11.96
N PRO A 100 -17.79 20.40 11.88
CA PRO A 100 -18.69 19.32 11.52
C PRO A 100 -18.39 18.74 10.13
N LYS A 101 -18.03 19.56 9.14
CA LYS A 101 -17.62 19.08 7.80
C LYS A 101 -16.30 18.33 7.83
N ALA A 102 -15.31 18.81 8.58
CA ALA A 102 -14.02 18.13 8.73
C ALA A 102 -14.18 16.80 9.48
N LEU A 103 -14.92 16.79 10.59
CA LEU A 103 -15.27 15.57 11.33
C LEU A 103 -16.08 14.61 10.45
N GLY A 104 -17.08 15.11 9.73
CA GLY A 104 -17.85 14.30 8.79
C GLY A 104 -16.99 13.74 7.64
N ALA A 105 -15.97 14.47 7.18
CA ALA A 105 -15.01 13.97 6.21
C ALA A 105 -14.07 12.91 6.81
N VAL A 106 -13.65 13.06 8.06
CA VAL A 106 -12.86 12.05 8.80
C VAL A 106 -13.69 10.82 9.10
N GLU A 107 -14.95 10.99 9.54
CA GLU A 107 -15.90 9.88 9.75
C GLU A 107 -16.29 9.20 8.44
N GLN A 108 -16.30 9.94 7.32
CA GLN A 108 -16.52 9.42 5.96
C GLN A 108 -15.25 8.90 5.30
N SER A 109 -14.07 9.04 5.91
CA SER A 109 -12.87 8.34 5.48
C SER A 109 -13.01 6.87 5.82
N GLU A 110 -13.95 6.21 5.12
CA GLU A 110 -14.16 4.78 5.23
C GLU A 110 -12.85 4.06 4.92
N LYS A 111 -12.53 3.08 5.75
CA LYS A 111 -11.39 2.21 5.50
C LYS A 111 -11.50 1.63 4.09
N ILE A 112 -10.38 1.50 3.42
CA ILE A 112 -10.31 0.78 2.16
C ILE A 112 -10.54 -0.69 2.44
N VAL A 113 -11.58 -1.26 1.88
CA VAL A 113 -11.92 -2.67 2.05
C VAL A 113 -11.11 -3.50 1.07
N VAL A 114 -10.28 -4.40 1.59
CA VAL A 114 -9.45 -5.31 0.80
C VAL A 114 -10.02 -6.72 0.86
N LEU A 115 -10.46 -7.24 -0.28
CA LEU A 115 -10.91 -8.62 -0.43
C LEU A 115 -9.74 -9.46 -0.93
N VAL A 116 -9.42 -10.51 -0.19
CA VAL A 116 -8.37 -11.50 -0.48
C VAL A 116 -8.97 -12.90 -0.62
N GLU A 117 -8.22 -13.88 -1.09
CA GLU A 117 -8.77 -15.22 -1.38
C GLU A 117 -8.95 -16.08 -0.13
N GLY A 118 -8.14 -15.88 0.91
CA GLY A 118 -8.15 -16.70 2.10
C GLY A 118 -7.81 -15.99 3.38
N SER A 119 -8.14 -16.64 4.52
CA SER A 119 -7.80 -16.15 5.87
C SER A 119 -6.29 -16.08 6.09
N SER A 120 -5.51 -17.00 5.50
CA SER A 120 -4.05 -16.93 5.55
C SER A 120 -3.49 -15.68 4.87
N ASP A 121 -4.09 -15.28 3.73
CA ASP A 121 -3.69 -14.07 3.01
C ASP A 121 -3.94 -12.83 3.86
N LYS A 122 -5.13 -12.76 4.48
CA LYS A 122 -5.48 -11.71 5.43
C LYS A 122 -4.45 -11.63 6.55
N ASP A 123 -4.21 -12.74 7.25
CA ASP A 123 -3.31 -12.78 8.41
C ASP A 123 -1.89 -12.33 8.06
N ILE A 124 -1.38 -12.76 6.90
CA ILE A 124 -0.05 -12.39 6.42
C ILE A 124 0.00 -10.91 6.06
N LEU A 125 -0.99 -10.42 5.32
CA LEU A 125 -1.02 -9.03 4.86
C LEU A 125 -1.24 -8.04 6.00
N GLU A 126 -2.14 -8.33 6.95
CA GLU A 126 -2.36 -7.50 8.14
C GLU A 126 -1.08 -7.41 9.00
N PHE A 127 -0.44 -8.55 9.26
CA PHE A 127 0.81 -8.57 10.02
C PHE A 127 1.91 -7.77 9.31
N ALA A 128 2.11 -8.00 8.01
CA ALA A 128 3.12 -7.30 7.24
C ALA A 128 2.84 -5.79 7.16
N LEU A 129 1.56 -5.39 6.96
CA LEU A 129 1.17 -3.99 6.93
C LEU A 129 1.44 -3.30 8.26
N ALA A 130 1.07 -3.92 9.39
CA ALA A 130 1.30 -3.37 10.72
C ALA A 130 2.80 -3.23 11.06
N LYS A 131 3.67 -4.06 10.47
CA LYS A 131 5.12 -4.00 10.71
C LYS A 131 5.87 -3.09 9.74
N LEU A 132 5.48 -3.09 8.45
CA LEU A 132 6.14 -2.30 7.41
C LEU A 132 5.59 -0.87 7.32
N TYR A 133 4.29 -0.69 7.57
CA TYR A 133 3.57 0.57 7.41
C TYR A 133 2.60 0.81 8.59
N PRO A 134 3.08 0.87 9.83
CA PRO A 134 2.21 0.99 11.02
C PRO A 134 1.27 2.20 10.95
N HIS A 135 1.73 3.31 10.37
CA HIS A 135 0.96 4.54 10.20
C HIS A 135 -0.17 4.45 9.16
N LEU A 136 -0.21 3.39 8.35
CA LEU A 136 -1.24 3.14 7.34
C LEU A 136 -2.18 1.98 7.71
N SER A 137 -1.87 1.22 8.78
CA SER A 137 -2.61 0.00 9.12
C SER A 137 -4.09 0.25 9.34
N ASP A 138 -4.46 1.40 9.93
CA ASP A 138 -5.84 1.75 10.20
C ASP A 138 -6.65 2.18 8.97
N LEU A 139 -6.00 2.47 7.85
CA LEU A 139 -6.65 2.86 6.61
C LEU A 139 -7.21 1.67 5.83
N PHE A 140 -6.78 0.46 6.14
CA PHE A 140 -7.17 -0.75 5.43
C PHE A 140 -7.96 -1.69 6.33
N TYR A 141 -8.98 -2.31 5.77
CA TYR A 141 -9.75 -3.37 6.39
C TYR A 141 -9.72 -4.60 5.49
N PHE A 142 -8.98 -5.63 5.91
CA PHE A 142 -8.97 -6.91 5.21
C PHE A 142 -10.21 -7.69 5.61
N MET A 143 -11.08 -7.91 4.63
CA MET A 143 -12.38 -8.53 4.88
C MET A 143 -12.21 -9.98 5.34
N ASP A 144 -12.86 -10.32 6.45
CA ASP A 144 -12.78 -11.64 7.05
C ASP A 144 -13.71 -12.65 6.36
N PHE A 145 -13.24 -13.89 6.29
CA PHE A 145 -13.99 -15.01 5.75
C PHE A 145 -14.60 -15.88 6.86
N ASP A 146 -14.12 -15.73 8.10
CA ASP A 146 -14.64 -16.47 9.23
C ASP A 146 -15.72 -15.66 9.95
N ASP A 147 -16.89 -16.25 10.12
CA ASP A 147 -17.92 -15.68 10.96
C ASP A 147 -17.47 -15.82 12.43
N SER A 148 -17.61 -14.76 13.23
CA SER A 148 -17.37 -14.78 14.68
C SER A 148 -18.15 -15.87 15.42
N ASN A 149 -19.13 -16.49 14.76
CA ASN A 149 -19.95 -17.61 15.27
C ASN A 149 -19.46 -18.99 14.78
N GLY A 150 -18.27 -19.10 14.17
CA GLY A 150 -17.67 -20.38 13.78
C GLY A 150 -18.18 -20.98 12.47
N GLY A 151 -18.93 -20.22 11.69
CA GLY A 151 -19.33 -20.63 10.34
C GLY A 151 -18.15 -20.48 9.36
N LYS A 152 -17.61 -21.60 8.86
CA LYS A 152 -16.66 -21.55 7.74
C LYS A 152 -17.40 -21.09 6.49
N ARG A 153 -16.97 -19.96 5.93
CA ARG A 153 -17.42 -19.53 4.60
C ARG A 153 -16.51 -20.12 3.54
N ASP A 154 -17.09 -20.43 2.39
CA ASP A 154 -16.32 -20.85 1.23
C ASP A 154 -15.39 -19.70 0.80
N GLY A 155 -14.08 -19.85 1.03
CA GLY A 155 -13.06 -18.92 0.57
C GLY A 155 -12.76 -19.07 -0.92
N GLY A 156 -11.66 -18.50 -1.37
CA GLY A 156 -11.15 -18.58 -2.73
C GLY A 156 -11.69 -17.50 -3.67
N THR A 157 -11.23 -17.56 -4.91
CA THR A 157 -11.54 -16.57 -5.96
C THR A 157 -13.03 -16.33 -6.17
N SER A 158 -13.85 -17.39 -6.07
CA SER A 158 -15.31 -17.30 -6.23
C SER A 158 -15.98 -16.42 -5.18
N TYR A 159 -15.49 -16.45 -3.96
CA TYR A 159 -15.98 -15.61 -2.87
C TYR A 159 -15.65 -14.13 -3.14
N VAL A 160 -14.40 -13.84 -3.50
CA VAL A 160 -13.95 -12.47 -3.86
C VAL A 160 -14.81 -11.90 -4.98
N ILE A 161 -15.00 -12.66 -6.08
CA ILE A 161 -15.82 -12.27 -7.22
C ILE A 161 -17.26 -11.96 -6.80
N LYS A 162 -17.87 -12.85 -6.02
CA LYS A 162 -19.28 -12.74 -5.59
C LYS A 162 -19.50 -11.49 -4.74
N ASN A 163 -18.62 -11.25 -3.76
CA ASN A 163 -18.75 -10.10 -2.87
C ASN A 163 -18.46 -8.79 -3.61
N LEU A 164 -17.40 -8.74 -4.43
CA LEU A 164 -17.10 -7.54 -5.19
C LEU A 164 -18.25 -7.15 -6.11
N LYS A 165 -18.88 -8.12 -6.80
CA LYS A 165 -20.08 -7.88 -7.62
C LYS A 165 -21.27 -7.41 -6.75
N ALA A 166 -21.47 -7.99 -5.58
CA ALA A 166 -22.53 -7.56 -4.67
C ALA A 166 -22.34 -6.10 -4.26
N PHE A 167 -21.12 -5.68 -3.91
CA PHE A 167 -20.81 -4.29 -3.58
C PHE A 167 -21.00 -3.35 -4.77
N TYR A 168 -20.58 -3.77 -5.95
CA TYR A 168 -20.77 -3.02 -7.20
C TYR A 168 -22.27 -2.77 -7.49
N PHE A 169 -23.09 -3.82 -7.48
CA PHE A 169 -24.53 -3.70 -7.77
C PHE A 169 -25.30 -2.99 -6.64
N SER A 170 -24.77 -2.96 -5.44
CA SER A 170 -25.33 -2.20 -4.32
C SER A 170 -24.95 -0.71 -4.33
N HIS A 171 -24.15 -0.29 -5.33
CA HIS A 171 -23.69 1.12 -5.48
C HIS A 171 -22.99 1.67 -4.23
N LEU A 172 -22.21 0.86 -3.53
CA LEU A 172 -21.48 1.28 -2.35
C LEU A 172 -20.41 2.30 -2.71
N LYS A 173 -20.27 3.35 -1.88
CA LYS A 173 -19.31 4.43 -2.12
C LYS A 173 -17.93 4.18 -1.52
N ALA A 174 -17.81 3.24 -0.59
CA ALA A 174 -16.53 2.88 0.01
C ALA A 174 -15.51 2.45 -1.07
N LYS A 175 -14.23 2.55 -0.77
CA LYS A 175 -13.17 2.07 -1.66
C LYS A 175 -12.96 0.58 -1.48
N PHE A 176 -12.95 -0.16 -2.58
CA PHE A 176 -12.79 -1.61 -2.61
C PHE A 176 -11.59 -2.01 -3.44
N ILE A 177 -10.78 -2.90 -2.89
CA ILE A 177 -9.71 -3.58 -3.61
C ILE A 177 -10.01 -5.07 -3.58
N ALA A 178 -10.19 -5.70 -4.73
CA ALA A 178 -10.10 -7.15 -4.86
C ALA A 178 -8.70 -7.48 -5.35
N ILE A 179 -7.96 -8.24 -4.57
CA ILE A 179 -6.62 -8.66 -4.96
C ILE A 179 -6.53 -10.18 -4.96
N PHE A 180 -6.05 -10.71 -6.07
CA PHE A 180 -5.96 -12.14 -6.35
C PHE A 180 -4.51 -12.62 -6.33
N ASP A 181 -4.31 -13.90 -6.04
CA ASP A 181 -3.04 -14.57 -6.19
C ASP A 181 -2.48 -14.43 -7.62
N ASN A 182 -1.19 -14.30 -7.77
CA ASN A 182 -0.51 -14.28 -9.07
C ASN A 182 -0.30 -15.72 -9.58
N ASP A 183 -1.38 -16.50 -9.56
CA ASP A 183 -1.47 -17.85 -10.09
C ASP A 183 -2.47 -17.94 -11.25
N ALA A 184 -2.69 -19.12 -11.80
CA ALA A 184 -3.57 -19.26 -12.97
C ALA A 184 -5.05 -19.06 -12.60
N GLU A 185 -5.46 -19.38 -11.37
CA GLU A 185 -6.82 -19.19 -10.90
C GLU A 185 -7.13 -17.72 -10.61
N GLY A 186 -6.24 -17.03 -9.89
CA GLY A 186 -6.38 -15.61 -9.61
C GLY A 186 -6.35 -14.77 -10.89
N TYR A 187 -5.44 -15.08 -11.83
CA TYR A 187 -5.40 -14.40 -13.11
C TYR A 187 -6.67 -14.63 -13.94
N ALA A 188 -7.20 -15.86 -13.97
CA ALA A 188 -8.46 -16.16 -14.65
C ALA A 188 -9.64 -15.37 -14.03
N SER A 189 -9.66 -15.25 -12.71
CA SER A 189 -10.69 -14.54 -11.96
C SER A 189 -10.65 -13.03 -12.21
N GLN A 190 -9.46 -12.44 -12.22
CA GLN A 190 -9.25 -11.05 -12.61
C GLN A 190 -9.73 -10.80 -14.05
N CYS A 191 -9.31 -11.63 -14.99
CA CYS A 191 -9.74 -11.52 -16.39
C CYS A 191 -11.25 -11.63 -16.53
N THR A 192 -11.89 -12.54 -15.80
CA THR A 192 -13.34 -12.72 -15.81
C THR A 192 -14.05 -11.44 -15.35
N LEU A 193 -13.66 -10.87 -14.22
CA LEU A 193 -14.27 -9.64 -13.70
C LEU A 193 -14.12 -8.47 -14.67
N LEU A 194 -12.91 -8.27 -15.20
CA LEU A 194 -12.62 -7.17 -16.13
C LEU A 194 -13.27 -7.35 -17.51
N ASN A 195 -13.53 -8.59 -17.93
CA ASN A 195 -14.24 -8.88 -19.15
C ASN A 195 -15.77 -8.75 -19.02
N GLU A 196 -16.34 -9.09 -17.87
CA GLU A 196 -17.77 -9.00 -17.61
C GLU A 196 -18.23 -7.56 -17.38
N ILE A 197 -17.48 -6.78 -16.60
CA ILE A 197 -17.80 -5.39 -16.30
C ILE A 197 -16.71 -4.51 -16.91
N LYS A 198 -17.06 -3.85 -18.03
CA LYS A 198 -16.09 -3.08 -18.81
C LYS A 198 -15.67 -1.75 -18.15
N HIS A 199 -16.54 -1.20 -17.31
CA HIS A 199 -16.32 0.08 -16.63
C HIS A 199 -16.60 -0.06 -15.14
N TRP A 200 -15.55 -0.32 -14.38
CA TRP A 200 -15.60 -0.30 -12.93
C TRP A 200 -15.54 1.16 -12.46
N PRO A 201 -16.30 1.54 -11.43
CA PRO A 201 -16.20 2.88 -10.82
C PRO A 201 -14.82 3.13 -10.22
N ASP A 202 -14.47 4.42 -10.06
CA ASP A 202 -13.15 4.84 -9.56
C ASP A 202 -12.86 4.39 -8.12
N ASN A 203 -13.87 4.00 -7.37
CA ASN A 203 -13.72 3.44 -6.03
C ASN A 203 -13.51 1.91 -5.99
N PHE A 204 -13.36 1.25 -7.14
CA PHE A 204 -13.05 -0.18 -7.24
C PHE A 204 -11.69 -0.40 -7.90
N ARG A 205 -10.91 -1.33 -7.34
CA ARG A 205 -9.67 -1.81 -7.96
C ARG A 205 -9.65 -3.33 -7.97
N ILE A 206 -9.22 -3.90 -9.09
CA ILE A 206 -9.13 -5.35 -9.30
C ILE A 206 -7.68 -5.65 -9.66
N LEU A 207 -6.96 -6.20 -8.70
CA LEU A 207 -5.52 -6.36 -8.73
C LEU A 207 -5.13 -7.84 -8.73
N LEU A 208 -3.93 -8.10 -9.20
CA LEU A 208 -3.21 -9.35 -9.04
C LEU A 208 -1.98 -9.07 -8.18
N TYR A 209 -1.51 -10.03 -7.41
CA TYR A 209 -0.22 -9.89 -6.74
C TYR A 209 0.87 -9.56 -7.76
N PRO A 210 1.83 -8.69 -7.41
CA PRO A 210 2.84 -8.21 -8.36
C PRO A 210 3.73 -9.33 -8.87
N GLU A 211 4.07 -9.25 -10.17
CA GLU A 211 5.09 -10.14 -10.72
C GLU A 211 6.46 -9.81 -10.13
N LEU A 212 7.11 -10.79 -9.52
CA LEU A 212 8.44 -10.64 -8.95
C LEU A 212 9.51 -11.21 -9.89
N LYS A 213 10.65 -10.52 -9.99
CA LYS A 213 11.77 -10.98 -10.84
C LYS A 213 12.32 -12.35 -10.38
N GLN A 214 12.40 -12.58 -9.07
CA GLN A 214 12.88 -13.83 -8.49
C GLN A 214 11.95 -15.02 -8.79
N LEU A 215 10.67 -14.79 -9.03
CA LEU A 215 9.70 -15.83 -9.39
C LEU A 215 9.77 -16.24 -10.88
N LYS A 216 10.56 -15.53 -11.69
CA LYS A 216 10.81 -15.92 -13.09
C LYS A 216 11.73 -17.15 -13.23
N SER A 217 12.38 -17.58 -12.15
CA SER A 217 13.30 -18.72 -12.12
C SER A 217 13.17 -19.46 -10.79
N TYR A 218 11.98 -19.99 -10.52
CA TYR A 218 11.63 -20.68 -9.27
C TYR A 218 11.68 -22.21 -9.48
N PRO A 219 12.08 -23.01 -8.48
CA PRO A 219 12.13 -24.48 -8.63
C PRO A 219 10.71 -25.08 -8.76
N THR A 220 10.53 -25.95 -9.72
CA THR A 220 9.28 -26.65 -10.01
C THR A 220 9.55 -28.14 -10.22
N ILE A 221 8.60 -29.00 -9.87
CA ILE A 221 8.68 -30.44 -10.07
C ILE A 221 8.08 -30.77 -11.43
N ILE A 222 8.88 -31.37 -12.30
CA ILE A 222 8.39 -31.87 -13.59
C ILE A 222 7.89 -33.32 -13.47
N PRO A 223 7.12 -33.84 -14.45
CA PRO A 223 6.42 -35.13 -14.33
C PRO A 223 7.30 -36.35 -14.03
N ASN A 224 8.59 -36.30 -14.27
CA ASN A 224 9.54 -37.38 -13.94
C ASN A 224 10.10 -37.24 -12.50
N GLY A 225 9.61 -36.27 -11.70
CA GLY A 225 10.08 -36.03 -10.33
C GLY A 225 11.35 -35.15 -10.22
N SER A 226 11.95 -34.76 -11.33
CA SER A 226 13.13 -33.87 -11.29
C SER A 226 12.72 -32.42 -11.04
N ILE A 227 13.63 -31.64 -10.47
CA ILE A 227 13.44 -30.22 -10.24
C ILE A 227 14.01 -29.41 -11.40
N MET A 228 13.19 -28.55 -11.98
CA MET A 228 13.58 -27.54 -12.96
C MET A 228 13.20 -26.16 -12.48
N LYS A 229 13.82 -25.13 -13.07
CA LYS A 229 13.42 -23.74 -12.82
C LYS A 229 12.47 -23.28 -13.93
N ASP A 230 11.34 -22.70 -13.52
CA ASP A 230 10.34 -22.12 -14.44
C ASP A 230 9.86 -20.77 -13.90
N ASN A 231 9.23 -19.99 -14.76
CA ASN A 231 8.51 -18.78 -14.37
C ASN A 231 7.16 -19.18 -13.78
N ILE A 232 6.97 -18.90 -12.50
CA ILE A 232 5.74 -19.21 -11.78
C ILE A 232 4.75 -18.03 -11.67
N ASN A 233 5.12 -16.82 -12.14
CA ASN A 233 4.17 -15.70 -12.22
C ASN A 233 3.03 -16.08 -13.15
N LYS A 234 1.80 -15.75 -12.75
CA LYS A 234 0.51 -16.13 -13.38
C LYS A 234 0.26 -17.63 -13.48
N LYS A 235 0.99 -18.43 -12.71
CA LYS A 235 0.86 -19.90 -12.73
C LYS A 235 0.75 -20.49 -11.34
N ALA A 236 1.56 -20.05 -10.37
CA ALA A 236 1.67 -20.68 -9.06
C ALA A 236 2.18 -19.73 -7.96
N ALA A 237 2.10 -18.43 -8.14
CA ALA A 237 2.60 -17.47 -7.18
C ALA A 237 1.50 -17.04 -6.21
N SER A 238 1.15 -17.93 -5.27
CA SER A 238 0.27 -17.66 -4.12
C SER A 238 1.03 -16.91 -3.01
N ILE A 239 0.32 -16.46 -1.97
CA ILE A 239 0.86 -15.63 -0.89
C ILE A 239 2.12 -16.23 -0.24
N GLU A 240 2.21 -17.55 -0.16
CA GLU A 240 3.31 -18.24 0.49
C GLU A 240 4.67 -17.93 -0.14
N VAL A 241 4.75 -17.76 -1.47
CA VAL A 241 6.03 -17.44 -2.14
C VAL A 241 6.49 -16.01 -1.90
N TYR A 242 5.61 -15.15 -1.40
CA TYR A 242 5.95 -13.76 -0.99
C TYR A 242 6.52 -13.68 0.42
N LEU A 243 6.43 -14.74 1.21
CA LEU A 243 7.00 -14.80 2.56
C LEU A 243 8.53 -14.72 2.55
N PRO A 244 9.15 -14.40 3.70
CA PRO A 244 10.60 -14.43 3.86
C PRO A 244 11.24 -15.76 3.41
N ASP A 245 12.39 -15.66 2.79
CA ASP A 245 13.11 -16.82 2.24
C ASP A 245 13.35 -17.93 3.27
N ARG A 246 13.60 -17.56 4.53
CA ARG A 246 13.82 -18.53 5.62
C ARG A 246 12.61 -19.40 5.94
N ILE A 247 11.39 -18.96 5.59
CA ILE A 247 10.15 -19.73 5.77
C ILE A 247 9.91 -20.68 4.61
N ILE A 248 10.24 -20.24 3.37
CA ILE A 248 9.96 -21.00 2.15
C ILE A 248 11.16 -21.81 1.67
N LYS A 249 12.19 -21.93 2.52
CA LYS A 249 13.40 -22.73 2.24
C LYS A 249 13.63 -23.75 3.35
N LYS A 250 14.14 -24.91 2.95
CA LYS A 250 14.74 -25.90 3.84
C LYS A 250 16.13 -26.24 3.31
N ASP A 251 17.12 -26.25 4.20
CA ASP A 251 18.51 -26.56 3.85
C ASP A 251 19.02 -25.75 2.63
N SER A 252 18.68 -24.44 2.61
CA SER A 252 19.00 -23.47 1.54
C SER A 252 18.26 -23.69 0.22
N ASN A 253 17.40 -24.68 0.09
CA ASN A 253 16.59 -24.94 -1.09
C ASN A 253 15.16 -24.47 -0.90
N TYR A 254 14.62 -23.76 -1.89
CA TYR A 254 13.20 -23.41 -1.90
C TYR A 254 12.32 -24.65 -1.98
N PHE A 255 11.19 -24.65 -1.27
CA PHE A 255 10.13 -25.61 -1.52
C PHE A 255 9.63 -25.46 -2.96
N PRO A 256 9.72 -26.53 -3.78
CA PRO A 256 9.37 -26.40 -5.20
C PRO A 256 7.86 -26.30 -5.42
N ILE A 257 7.48 -25.81 -6.59
CA ILE A 257 6.09 -25.85 -7.07
C ILE A 257 5.79 -27.22 -7.66
N GLU A 258 4.65 -27.77 -7.31
CA GLU A 258 4.04 -28.95 -7.95
C GLU A 258 2.89 -28.50 -8.86
N TRP A 259 2.83 -29.05 -10.08
CA TRP A 259 1.82 -28.70 -11.07
C TRP A 259 0.59 -29.60 -10.91
N GLU A 260 -0.59 -29.00 -10.65
CA GLU A 260 -1.81 -29.74 -10.38
C GLU A 260 -2.70 -29.90 -11.62
N SER A 261 -2.87 -28.83 -12.38
CA SER A 261 -3.87 -28.79 -13.46
C SER A 261 -3.50 -27.80 -14.55
N ARG A 262 -4.33 -27.75 -15.60
CA ARG A 262 -4.27 -26.73 -16.64
C ARG A 262 -5.58 -25.96 -16.65
N LYS A 263 -5.51 -24.64 -16.72
CA LYS A 263 -6.67 -23.76 -16.82
C LYS A 263 -6.70 -23.07 -18.19
N LYS A 264 -7.86 -23.14 -18.84
CA LYS A 264 -8.13 -22.36 -20.04
C LYS A 264 -8.66 -21.00 -19.62
N ILE A 265 -7.97 -19.95 -20.01
CA ILE A 265 -8.24 -18.58 -19.61
C ILE A 265 -8.51 -17.75 -20.84
N ARG A 266 -9.49 -16.86 -20.76
CA ARG A 266 -9.69 -15.82 -21.76
C ARG A 266 -9.06 -14.54 -21.25
N SER A 267 -7.89 -14.22 -21.78
CA SER A 267 -7.13 -13.02 -21.41
C SER A 267 -7.86 -11.71 -21.77
N LEU A 268 -7.35 -10.59 -21.28
CA LEU A 268 -7.97 -9.27 -21.47
C LEU A 268 -7.96 -8.81 -22.95
N ASP A 269 -7.04 -9.30 -23.75
CA ASP A 269 -7.01 -9.07 -25.20
C ASP A 269 -7.93 -10.00 -26.00
N GLY A 270 -8.71 -10.84 -25.30
CA GLY A 270 -9.71 -11.74 -25.87
C GLY A 270 -9.17 -13.08 -26.35
N LYS A 271 -7.85 -13.33 -26.23
CA LYS A 271 -7.25 -14.60 -26.62
C LYS A 271 -7.51 -15.70 -25.59
N GLU A 272 -7.57 -16.93 -26.07
CA GLU A 272 -7.60 -18.10 -25.21
C GLU A 272 -6.17 -18.55 -24.92
N GLU A 273 -5.83 -18.62 -23.62
CA GLU A 273 -4.55 -19.10 -23.15
C GLU A 273 -4.74 -20.34 -22.27
N LEU A 274 -3.80 -21.26 -22.35
CA LEU A 274 -3.78 -22.43 -21.48
C LEU A 274 -2.61 -22.28 -20.50
N LEU A 275 -2.92 -22.00 -19.25
CA LEU A 275 -1.92 -21.86 -18.19
C LEU A 275 -1.89 -23.08 -17.28
N TYR A 276 -0.71 -23.41 -16.78
CA TYR A 276 -0.57 -24.40 -15.72
C TYR A 276 -0.91 -23.74 -14.38
N GLN A 277 -1.68 -24.47 -13.57
CA GLN A 277 -1.90 -24.15 -12.14
C GLN A 277 -0.94 -25.01 -11.34
N GLY A 278 -0.19 -24.39 -10.44
CA GLY A 278 0.67 -25.08 -9.51
C GLY A 278 0.49 -24.59 -8.08
N VAL A 279 0.99 -25.38 -7.15
CA VAL A 279 0.97 -25.08 -5.72
C VAL A 279 2.38 -25.29 -5.13
N ILE A 280 2.75 -24.47 -4.16
CA ILE A 280 4.01 -24.67 -3.43
C ILE A 280 3.88 -25.91 -2.56
N THR A 281 4.89 -26.78 -2.63
CA THR A 281 4.94 -27.96 -1.73
C THR A 281 5.10 -27.52 -0.28
N GLN A 282 4.69 -28.37 0.66
CA GLN A 282 4.79 -28.11 2.10
C GLN A 282 4.04 -26.86 2.58
N LYS A 283 2.93 -26.52 1.93
CA LYS A 283 2.13 -25.32 2.22
C LYS A 283 1.76 -25.21 3.71
N ASP A 284 1.38 -26.31 4.36
CA ASP A 284 1.02 -26.31 5.77
C ASP A 284 2.22 -26.00 6.68
N ILE A 285 3.39 -26.56 6.36
CA ILE A 285 4.63 -26.27 7.09
C ILE A 285 4.98 -24.78 6.97
N ILE A 286 4.85 -24.22 5.78
CA ILE A 286 5.12 -22.79 5.52
C ILE A 286 4.20 -21.91 6.37
N LYS A 287 2.92 -22.26 6.47
CA LYS A 287 1.95 -21.54 7.30
C LYS A 287 2.27 -21.64 8.79
N ASP A 288 2.58 -22.83 9.28
CA ASP A 288 2.96 -23.05 10.66
C ASP A 288 4.23 -22.25 11.03
N GLU A 289 5.26 -22.27 10.17
CA GLU A 289 6.48 -21.50 10.35
C GLU A 289 6.22 -19.98 10.34
N PHE A 290 5.32 -19.49 9.49
CA PHE A 290 4.90 -18.11 9.51
C PHE A 290 4.23 -17.74 10.85
N HIS A 291 3.28 -18.53 11.32
CA HIS A 291 2.59 -18.26 12.58
C HIS A 291 3.54 -18.31 13.78
N GLU A 292 4.51 -19.24 13.76
CA GLU A 292 5.54 -19.30 14.81
C GLU A 292 6.46 -18.08 14.77
N LEU A 293 6.91 -17.66 13.58
CA LEU A 293 7.72 -16.46 13.40
C LEU A 293 6.96 -15.22 13.88
N ARG A 294 5.70 -15.06 13.47
CA ARG A 294 4.82 -13.98 13.92
C ARG A 294 4.77 -13.91 15.45
N ARG A 295 4.49 -15.02 16.12
CA ARG A 295 4.43 -15.09 17.60
C ARG A 295 5.75 -14.68 18.25
N ARG A 296 6.91 -15.08 17.68
CA ARG A 296 8.22 -14.67 18.21
C ARG A 296 8.46 -13.17 18.07
N ILE A 297 8.10 -12.60 16.92
CA ILE A 297 8.24 -11.15 16.68
C ILE A 297 7.27 -10.36 17.59
N GLU A 298 6.00 -10.75 17.67
CA GLU A 298 5.00 -10.07 18.49
C GLU A 298 5.32 -10.14 19.99
N SER A 299 5.96 -11.22 20.46
CA SER A 299 6.41 -11.37 21.85
C SER A 299 7.77 -10.73 22.14
N GLY A 300 8.40 -10.06 21.15
CA GLY A 300 9.72 -9.44 21.32
C GLY A 300 10.89 -10.42 21.45
N LYS A 301 10.66 -11.73 21.20
CA LYS A 301 11.72 -12.76 21.22
C LYS A 301 12.57 -12.75 19.95
N GLU A 302 12.08 -12.14 18.91
CA GLU A 302 12.77 -12.03 17.64
C GLU A 302 12.52 -10.65 17.01
N GLU A 303 13.56 -10.07 16.41
CA GLU A 303 13.51 -8.78 15.73
C GLU A 303 12.87 -8.92 14.35
N PHE A 304 12.03 -7.95 13.97
CA PHE A 304 11.49 -7.83 12.63
C PHE A 304 12.54 -7.18 11.71
N LYS A 305 13.07 -7.92 10.75
CA LYS A 305 14.11 -7.45 9.82
C LYS A 305 13.51 -7.08 8.47
N LEU A 306 13.42 -5.78 8.19
CA LEU A 306 12.82 -5.23 6.97
C LEU A 306 13.30 -5.89 5.68
N GLU A 307 14.59 -6.19 5.60
CA GLU A 307 15.22 -6.77 4.41
C GLU A 307 14.70 -8.17 4.05
N GLU A 308 14.14 -8.89 5.01
CA GLU A 308 13.57 -10.22 4.76
C GLU A 308 12.17 -10.14 4.13
N TRP A 309 11.46 -9.03 4.28
CA TRP A 309 10.05 -8.87 3.88
C TRP A 309 9.85 -8.12 2.56
N THR A 310 10.90 -7.94 1.77
CA THR A 310 10.88 -7.14 0.54
C THR A 310 9.84 -7.59 -0.49
N LYS A 311 9.52 -8.88 -0.57
CA LYS A 311 8.49 -9.41 -1.48
C LYS A 311 7.08 -9.00 -1.05
N LEU A 312 6.80 -9.06 0.25
CA LEU A 312 5.54 -8.57 0.82
C LEU A 312 5.46 -7.04 0.80
N ASP A 313 6.58 -6.34 0.93
CA ASP A 313 6.64 -4.90 0.76
C ASP A 313 6.22 -4.47 -0.65
N GLU A 314 6.69 -5.17 -1.69
CA GLU A 314 6.25 -4.92 -3.07
C GLU A 314 4.75 -5.21 -3.26
N LEU A 315 4.23 -6.26 -2.63
CA LEU A 315 2.80 -6.57 -2.66
C LEU A 315 1.98 -5.51 -1.93
N LEU A 316 2.38 -5.11 -0.73
CA LEU A 316 1.69 -4.05 0.02
C LEU A 316 1.70 -2.71 -0.71
N LYS A 317 2.80 -2.35 -1.38
CA LYS A 317 2.84 -1.16 -2.24
C LYS A 317 1.80 -1.21 -3.34
N THR A 318 1.54 -2.38 -3.92
CA THR A 318 0.47 -2.55 -4.92
C THR A 318 -0.91 -2.23 -4.33
N ILE A 319 -1.16 -2.58 -3.07
CA ILE A 319 -2.40 -2.28 -2.36
C ILE A 319 -2.45 -0.79 -1.96
N ILE A 320 -1.39 -0.27 -1.34
CA ILE A 320 -1.33 1.08 -0.80
C ILE A 320 -1.50 2.13 -1.91
N PHE A 321 -0.86 1.93 -3.04
CA PHE A 321 -0.91 2.87 -4.16
C PHE A 321 -2.05 2.59 -5.17
N ALA A 322 -2.98 1.71 -4.84
CA ALA A 322 -4.06 1.33 -5.76
C ALA A 322 -4.97 2.50 -6.17
N PHE A 323 -5.08 3.53 -5.33
CA PHE A 323 -5.92 4.72 -5.56
C PHE A 323 -5.12 6.02 -5.71
N CYS A 324 -3.80 5.92 -5.87
CA CYS A 324 -2.92 7.08 -6.09
C CYS A 324 -2.76 7.43 -7.57
#